data_bf4a615340708b0f4146b8f4348d2120
#
_entry.id   bf4a615340708b0f4146b8f4348d2120
#
_cell.length_a   1.000
_cell.length_b   1.000
_cell.length_c   1.000
_cell.angle_alpha   90.00
_cell.angle_beta   90.00
_cell.angle_gamma   90.00
#
_symmetry.space_group_name_H-M   'P 1'
#
loop_
_entity.id
_entity.type
_entity.pdbx_description
1 polymer ?
#
loop_
_entity_poly.entity_id
_entity_poly.type
_entity_poly.pdbx_seq_one_letter_code
_entity_poly.pdbx_strand_id
1 'polypeptide(L)'
;MSKPLNLEDKIQNAGGVVNMLRASNYGPPVFPGITPEFTSWRDEQHSWRTSVCLLELSYHMTELHIRGADAKKFVSQFASNRMDNLVPMRGKQLVLSDETGYLVSDCIMFCEADDFLRIAGPPTASNWLQFHAENTDLNIEVTRNENMIIPRERRDVFRFQLQGPNALDLVREVADDGLPEIKFFHIGEFNIAGHTVRALRHGMAGKPGFEIYGPWDALQAVRAKVEEVGARYGLRKAGSLAYATTGQESGWMARPLPAIYTGDHNKSFREWLPAKSFEGNASIGGSLVVNDVSEVFVEPYELSYGKMVNFDHDFVGRDALMARKTNARTKVTLELNSDDVFRVMKDSIIKKRPRTKFISLPIAHYATFQCDSIMLNGNRIGQSHM
;
A
#
# COMPACT_ATOMS: atom_id res chain seq x y z
N MET A 1 17.20 -25.85 21.56
CA MET A 1 16.95 -25.29 20.21
C MET A 1 17.44 -23.85 20.21
N SER A 2 18.23 -23.40 19.21
CA SER A 2 18.62 -22.01 19.10
C SER A 2 17.38 -21.15 18.91
N LYS A 3 17.34 -19.96 19.55
CA LYS A 3 16.27 -18.98 19.34
C LYS A 3 16.17 -18.68 17.83
N PRO A 4 14.96 -18.65 17.23
CA PRO A 4 14.84 -18.24 15.84
C PRO A 4 15.35 -16.81 15.66
N LEU A 5 16.05 -16.57 14.55
CA LEU A 5 16.60 -15.25 14.22
C LEU A 5 15.48 -14.23 14.02
N ASN A 6 15.68 -13.04 14.54
CA ASN A 6 14.82 -11.87 14.33
C ASN A 6 15.46 -10.88 13.34
N LEU A 7 14.76 -9.77 13.04
CA LEU A 7 15.25 -8.75 12.11
C LEU A 7 16.52 -8.07 12.63
N GLU A 8 16.63 -7.78 13.92
CA GLU A 8 17.81 -7.16 14.52
C GLU A 8 19.04 -8.07 14.37
N ASP A 9 18.91 -9.37 14.68
CA ASP A 9 19.97 -10.37 14.47
C ASP A 9 20.40 -10.42 12.99
N LYS A 10 19.44 -10.34 12.05
CA LYS A 10 19.73 -10.37 10.61
C LYS A 10 20.51 -9.14 10.16
N ILE A 11 20.17 -7.96 10.67
CA ILE A 11 20.88 -6.71 10.39
C ILE A 11 22.32 -6.80 10.90
N GLN A 12 22.50 -7.26 12.14
CA GLN A 12 23.83 -7.39 12.74
C GLN A 12 24.70 -8.39 11.97
N ASN A 13 24.13 -9.56 11.61
CA ASN A 13 24.85 -10.59 10.85
C ASN A 13 25.25 -10.14 9.44
N ALA A 14 24.50 -9.20 8.84
CA ALA A 14 24.83 -8.62 7.55
C ALA A 14 25.86 -7.46 7.63
N GLY A 15 26.25 -7.05 8.83
CA GLY A 15 27.13 -5.89 9.02
C GLY A 15 26.41 -4.56 8.75
N GLY A 16 25.09 -4.50 8.97
CA GLY A 16 24.28 -3.29 8.88
C GLY A 16 23.10 -3.38 7.91
N VAL A 17 22.19 -2.43 8.03
CA VAL A 17 20.93 -2.39 7.31
C VAL A 17 21.11 -2.31 5.79
N VAL A 18 21.99 -1.41 5.33
CA VAL A 18 22.24 -1.23 3.88
C VAL A 18 22.76 -2.53 3.27
N ASN A 19 23.69 -3.20 3.94
CA ASN A 19 24.23 -4.48 3.49
C ASN A 19 23.15 -5.54 3.43
N MET A 20 22.31 -5.66 4.47
CA MET A 20 21.21 -6.61 4.51
C MET A 20 20.24 -6.40 3.35
N LEU A 21 19.78 -5.17 3.13
CA LEU A 21 18.82 -4.84 2.10
C LEU A 21 19.41 -5.00 0.67
N ARG A 22 20.68 -4.65 0.47
CA ARG A 22 21.37 -4.79 -0.82
C ARG A 22 21.74 -6.23 -1.16
N ALA A 23 22.01 -7.07 -0.15
CA ALA A 23 22.29 -8.48 -0.34
C ALA A 23 21.05 -9.34 -0.54
N SER A 24 19.85 -8.83 -0.23
CA SER A 24 18.60 -9.54 -0.45
C SER A 24 18.30 -9.63 -1.96
N ASN A 25 18.01 -10.83 -2.43
CA ASN A 25 17.56 -11.11 -3.81
C ASN A 25 16.04 -11.25 -3.90
N TYR A 26 15.32 -10.88 -2.87
CA TYR A 26 13.85 -10.87 -2.86
C TYR A 26 13.35 -9.72 -3.73
N GLY A 27 12.65 -10.06 -4.80
CA GLY A 27 12.07 -9.08 -5.72
C GLY A 27 10.81 -8.39 -5.16
N PRO A 28 10.13 -7.62 -6.00
CA PRO A 28 8.84 -7.02 -5.63
C PRO A 28 7.84 -8.13 -5.30
N PRO A 29 6.86 -7.85 -4.43
CA PRO A 29 5.85 -8.83 -4.06
C PRO A 29 5.11 -9.31 -5.33
N VAL A 30 5.05 -10.62 -5.49
CA VAL A 30 4.20 -11.25 -6.51
C VAL A 30 2.76 -11.16 -6.01
N PHE A 31 1.84 -10.77 -6.89
CA PHE A 31 0.41 -10.78 -6.57
C PHE A 31 -0.15 -12.20 -6.77
N PRO A 32 -0.26 -13.00 -5.69
CA PRO A 32 -0.73 -14.37 -5.83
C PRO A 32 -2.19 -14.38 -6.31
N GLY A 33 -2.51 -15.31 -7.19
CA GLY A 33 -3.86 -15.47 -7.72
C GLY A 33 -4.30 -14.43 -8.75
N ILE A 34 -3.42 -13.50 -9.14
CA ILE A 34 -3.68 -12.52 -10.21
C ILE A 34 -2.73 -12.80 -11.38
N THR A 35 -3.27 -12.94 -12.57
CA THR A 35 -2.44 -13.03 -13.79
C THR A 35 -1.71 -11.71 -14.06
N PRO A 36 -0.55 -11.72 -14.72
CA PRO A 36 0.11 -10.48 -15.15
C PRO A 36 -0.77 -9.59 -16.02
N GLU A 37 -1.49 -10.19 -16.98
CA GLU A 37 -2.38 -9.52 -17.92
C GLU A 37 -3.56 -10.44 -18.26
N PHE A 38 -4.74 -9.87 -18.52
CA PHE A 38 -5.89 -10.55 -19.10
C PHE A 38 -5.99 -10.27 -20.61
N THR A 39 -5.67 -9.03 -20.99
CA THR A 39 -5.58 -8.57 -22.39
C THR A 39 -4.19 -8.00 -22.63
N SER A 40 -4.01 -6.71 -22.40
CA SER A 40 -2.72 -6.01 -22.33
C SER A 40 -2.81 -5.01 -21.20
N TRP A 41 -1.74 -4.85 -20.43
CA TRP A 41 -1.75 -3.92 -19.31
C TRP A 41 -2.09 -2.48 -19.73
N ARG A 42 -1.80 -2.08 -20.97
CA ARG A 42 -2.18 -0.77 -21.52
C ARG A 42 -3.68 -0.66 -21.77
N ASP A 43 -4.31 -1.69 -22.33
CA ASP A 43 -5.75 -1.76 -22.54
C ASP A 43 -6.49 -1.79 -21.20
N GLU A 44 -6.00 -2.58 -20.26
CA GLU A 44 -6.53 -2.68 -18.90
C GLU A 44 -6.41 -1.34 -18.16
N GLN A 45 -5.25 -0.68 -18.23
CA GLN A 45 -5.02 0.65 -17.67
C GLN A 45 -5.94 1.70 -18.33
N HIS A 46 -6.15 1.63 -19.65
CA HIS A 46 -7.01 2.55 -20.37
C HIS A 46 -8.46 2.46 -19.89
N SER A 47 -8.93 1.27 -19.51
CA SER A 47 -10.32 1.04 -19.11
C SER A 47 -10.77 1.85 -17.89
N TRP A 48 -9.90 2.05 -16.89
CA TRP A 48 -10.30 2.87 -15.75
C TRP A 48 -10.36 4.38 -16.04
N ARG A 49 -9.87 4.80 -17.20
CA ARG A 49 -10.00 6.19 -17.67
C ARG A 49 -11.28 6.40 -18.51
N THR A 50 -11.72 5.38 -19.24
CA THR A 50 -12.73 5.49 -20.29
C THR A 50 -14.00 4.69 -20.04
N SER A 51 -13.95 3.65 -19.21
CA SER A 51 -15.07 2.76 -18.94
C SER A 51 -15.09 2.31 -17.47
N VAL A 52 -14.81 1.06 -17.19
CA VAL A 52 -14.66 0.52 -15.83
C VAL A 52 -13.67 -0.63 -15.80
N CYS A 53 -12.88 -0.69 -14.74
CA CYS A 53 -11.91 -1.73 -14.48
C CYS A 53 -12.21 -2.47 -13.17
N LEU A 54 -12.04 -3.80 -13.17
CA LEU A 54 -12.06 -4.65 -11.99
C LEU A 54 -10.63 -4.99 -11.59
N LEU A 55 -10.23 -4.56 -10.37
CA LEU A 55 -8.93 -4.89 -9.78
C LEU A 55 -9.16 -5.88 -8.63
N GLU A 56 -8.52 -7.03 -8.68
CA GLU A 56 -8.59 -8.04 -7.63
C GLU A 56 -7.65 -7.67 -6.47
N LEU A 57 -8.20 -7.48 -5.28
CA LEU A 57 -7.47 -7.04 -4.09
C LEU A 57 -7.39 -8.11 -2.99
N SER A 58 -8.06 -9.24 -3.15
CA SER A 58 -8.19 -10.27 -2.10
C SER A 58 -6.87 -10.91 -1.69
N TYR A 59 -5.84 -10.88 -2.54
CA TYR A 59 -4.68 -11.76 -2.38
C TYR A 59 -3.42 -11.09 -1.87
N HIS A 60 -3.29 -9.77 -1.94
CA HIS A 60 -2.01 -9.08 -1.73
C HIS A 60 -1.97 -8.14 -0.53
N MET A 61 -3.10 -7.90 0.13
CA MET A 61 -3.15 -7.08 1.35
C MET A 61 -3.21 -7.96 2.58
N THR A 62 -2.52 -7.53 3.63
CA THR A 62 -2.73 -8.03 4.99
C THR A 62 -3.84 -7.23 5.65
N GLU A 63 -4.74 -7.88 6.35
CA GLU A 63 -5.75 -7.23 7.16
C GLU A 63 -5.47 -7.47 8.64
N LEU A 64 -5.48 -6.41 9.42
CA LEU A 64 -5.45 -6.45 10.88
C LEU A 64 -6.82 -6.01 11.40
N HIS A 65 -7.46 -6.83 12.19
CA HIS A 65 -8.72 -6.55 12.84
C HIS A 65 -8.44 -6.18 14.30
N ILE A 66 -8.86 -5.00 14.72
CA ILE A 66 -8.71 -4.50 16.09
C ILE A 66 -10.10 -4.33 16.68
N ARG A 67 -10.42 -5.13 17.69
CA ARG A 67 -11.72 -5.13 18.39
C ARG A 67 -11.54 -4.72 19.83
N GLY A 68 -12.55 -4.09 20.40
CA GLY A 68 -12.61 -3.73 21.82
C GLY A 68 -12.94 -2.27 22.04
N ALA A 69 -13.32 -1.96 23.28
CA ALA A 69 -13.77 -0.63 23.67
C ALA A 69 -12.72 0.48 23.44
N ASP A 70 -11.44 0.11 23.48
CA ASP A 70 -10.32 1.02 23.28
C ASP A 70 -9.73 1.01 21.87
N ALA A 71 -10.34 0.34 20.89
CA ALA A 71 -9.78 0.19 19.54
C ALA A 71 -9.43 1.53 18.88
N LYS A 72 -10.34 2.53 18.93
CA LYS A 72 -10.09 3.87 18.39
C LYS A 72 -9.00 4.62 19.14
N LYS A 73 -9.00 4.52 20.47
CA LYS A 73 -7.98 5.11 21.33
C LYS A 73 -6.60 4.55 21.03
N PHE A 74 -6.52 3.22 20.88
CA PHE A 74 -5.27 2.56 20.52
C PHE A 74 -4.71 3.07 19.19
N VAL A 75 -5.50 3.02 18.11
CA VAL A 75 -5.02 3.46 16.79
C VAL A 75 -4.68 4.95 16.76
N SER A 76 -5.41 5.77 17.52
CA SER A 76 -5.14 7.22 17.63
C SER A 76 -3.73 7.52 18.15
N GLN A 77 -3.14 6.66 18.98
CA GLN A 77 -1.78 6.83 19.50
C GLN A 77 -0.69 6.71 18.41
N PHE A 78 -1.01 6.14 17.26
CA PHE A 78 -0.06 5.92 16.15
C PHE A 78 -0.41 6.71 14.89
N ALA A 79 -1.65 7.18 14.77
CA ALA A 79 -2.13 7.90 13.60
C ALA A 79 -1.65 9.35 13.62
N SER A 80 -0.82 9.74 12.65
CA SER A 80 -0.45 11.16 12.50
C SER A 80 -1.58 12.03 11.93
N ASN A 81 -2.63 11.42 11.42
CA ASN A 81 -3.80 12.11 10.88
C ASN A 81 -4.97 12.15 11.87
N ARG A 82 -5.87 13.12 11.66
CA ARG A 82 -7.01 13.38 12.54
C ARG A 82 -7.88 12.16 12.79
N MET A 83 -8.18 11.83 14.05
CA MET A 83 -8.93 10.63 14.46
C MET A 83 -10.29 10.91 15.13
N ASP A 84 -10.53 12.12 15.63
CA ASP A 84 -11.77 12.51 16.33
C ASP A 84 -13.04 12.37 15.48
N ASN A 85 -12.92 12.41 14.17
CA ASN A 85 -14.02 12.25 13.22
C ASN A 85 -14.15 10.82 12.65
N LEU A 86 -13.53 9.83 13.28
CA LEU A 86 -13.67 8.42 12.93
C LEU A 86 -14.96 7.87 13.53
N VAL A 87 -15.93 7.63 12.66
CA VAL A 87 -17.26 7.11 13.03
C VAL A 87 -17.54 5.81 12.30
N PRO A 88 -18.46 4.95 12.79
CA PRO A 88 -18.87 3.74 12.09
C PRO A 88 -19.24 3.99 10.62
N MET A 89 -18.98 3.02 9.77
CA MET A 89 -19.19 3.05 8.33
C MET A 89 -18.40 4.17 7.62
N ARG A 90 -17.21 4.48 8.13
CA ARG A 90 -16.28 5.43 7.50
C ARG A 90 -14.91 4.81 7.30
N GLY A 91 -14.33 5.02 6.11
CA GLY A 91 -12.93 4.76 5.83
C GLY A 91 -12.05 5.96 6.15
N LYS A 92 -10.77 5.72 6.42
CA LYS A 92 -9.72 6.76 6.51
C LYS A 92 -8.40 6.23 6.00
N GLN A 93 -7.61 7.12 5.43
CA GLN A 93 -6.18 6.88 5.34
C GLN A 93 -5.62 6.81 6.75
N LEU A 94 -4.78 5.86 7.04
CA LEU A 94 -4.01 5.76 8.28
C LEU A 94 -2.55 5.98 7.95
N VAL A 95 -1.94 7.01 8.53
CA VAL A 95 -0.54 7.38 8.30
C VAL A 95 0.22 7.17 9.60
N LEU A 96 1.17 6.23 9.58
CA LEU A 96 1.94 5.79 10.74
C LEU A 96 3.37 6.31 10.64
N SER A 97 3.85 6.93 11.70
CA SER A 97 5.22 7.43 11.79
C SER A 97 5.94 6.78 12.98
N ASP A 98 7.28 6.74 12.93
CA ASP A 98 8.10 6.40 14.07
C ASP A 98 8.31 7.62 14.99
N GLU A 99 9.01 7.44 16.11
CA GLU A 99 9.30 8.51 17.06
C GLU A 99 10.08 9.69 16.44
N THR A 100 10.81 9.45 15.36
CA THR A 100 11.57 10.48 14.64
C THR A 100 10.76 11.20 13.57
N GLY A 101 9.48 10.84 13.38
CA GLY A 101 8.56 11.45 12.42
C GLY A 101 8.70 10.94 10.99
N TYR A 102 9.55 9.95 10.72
CA TYR A 102 9.59 9.29 9.44
C TYR A 102 8.45 8.27 9.29
N LEU A 103 8.05 8.04 8.05
CA LEU A 103 6.95 7.13 7.74
C LEU A 103 7.32 5.67 8.03
N VAL A 104 6.52 5.02 8.86
CA VAL A 104 6.53 3.56 9.02
C VAL A 104 5.70 2.92 7.93
N SER A 105 4.48 3.38 7.73
CA SER A 105 3.57 2.88 6.69
C SER A 105 2.37 3.80 6.52
N ASP A 106 1.68 3.64 5.39
CA ASP A 106 0.33 4.13 5.20
C ASP A 106 -0.59 3.02 4.70
N CYS A 107 -1.86 3.09 5.05
CA CYS A 107 -2.85 2.07 4.73
C CYS A 107 -4.27 2.63 4.81
N ILE A 108 -5.26 1.83 4.45
CA ILE A 108 -6.67 2.19 4.61
C ILE A 108 -7.20 1.54 5.89
N MET A 109 -7.87 2.35 6.70
CA MET A 109 -8.60 1.92 7.88
C MET A 109 -10.09 2.02 7.62
N PHE A 110 -10.82 0.96 7.95
CA PHE A 110 -12.27 0.86 7.90
C PHE A 110 -12.81 0.86 9.33
N CYS A 111 -13.62 1.83 9.70
CA CYS A 111 -14.37 1.82 10.96
C CYS A 111 -15.68 1.06 10.73
N GLU A 112 -15.66 -0.22 11.04
CA GLU A 112 -16.80 -1.12 10.85
C GLU A 112 -17.87 -0.90 11.92
N ALA A 113 -17.43 -0.62 13.16
CA ALA A 113 -18.26 -0.30 14.32
C ALA A 113 -17.43 0.57 15.30
N ASP A 114 -18.03 1.03 16.39
CA ASP A 114 -17.32 1.84 17.40
C ASP A 114 -16.19 1.08 18.08
N ASP A 115 -16.34 -0.23 18.17
CA ASP A 115 -15.40 -1.17 18.79
C ASP A 115 -14.72 -2.10 17.77
N PHE A 116 -14.82 -1.81 16.47
CA PHE A 116 -14.19 -2.64 15.43
C PHE A 116 -13.57 -1.81 14.32
N LEU A 117 -12.26 -1.86 14.23
CA LEU A 117 -11.46 -1.29 13.16
C LEU A 117 -10.81 -2.41 12.33
N ARG A 118 -10.87 -2.26 11.01
CA ARG A 118 -10.15 -3.11 10.06
C ARG A 118 -9.09 -2.28 9.37
N ILE A 119 -7.85 -2.73 9.40
CA ILE A 119 -6.70 -2.09 8.74
C ILE A 119 -6.31 -2.95 7.55
N ALA A 120 -6.34 -2.41 6.34
CA ALA A 120 -5.95 -3.13 5.13
C ALA A 120 -4.80 -2.39 4.43
N GLY A 121 -3.72 -3.12 4.16
CA GLY A 121 -2.55 -2.53 3.51
C GLY A 121 -1.31 -3.41 3.52
N PRO A 122 -0.11 -2.80 3.45
CA PRO A 122 1.14 -3.54 3.48
C PRO A 122 1.35 -4.25 4.83
N PRO A 123 2.07 -5.38 4.85
CA PRO A 123 2.35 -6.11 6.10
C PRO A 123 2.95 -5.25 7.21
N THR A 124 3.78 -4.27 6.87
CA THR A 124 4.44 -3.38 7.84
C THR A 124 3.47 -2.62 8.73
N ALA A 125 2.36 -2.10 8.17
CA ALA A 125 1.33 -1.43 8.98
C ALA A 125 0.73 -2.38 10.03
N SER A 126 0.40 -3.59 9.60
CA SER A 126 -0.14 -4.63 10.48
C SER A 126 0.88 -5.10 11.52
N ASN A 127 2.15 -5.28 11.13
CA ASN A 127 3.23 -5.66 12.04
C ASN A 127 3.45 -4.60 13.11
N TRP A 128 3.49 -3.33 12.72
CA TRP A 128 3.68 -2.21 13.64
C TRP A 128 2.56 -2.13 14.68
N LEU A 129 1.32 -2.13 14.22
CA LEU A 129 0.18 -2.05 15.13
C LEU A 129 0.03 -3.30 16.01
N GLN A 130 0.30 -4.50 15.48
CA GLN A 130 0.25 -5.72 16.28
C GLN A 130 1.30 -5.73 17.38
N PHE A 131 2.55 -5.35 17.07
CA PHE A 131 3.61 -5.24 18.08
C PHE A 131 3.18 -4.33 19.24
N HIS A 132 2.63 -3.17 18.94
CA HIS A 132 2.17 -2.25 19.98
C HIS A 132 0.92 -2.75 20.70
N ALA A 133 0.04 -3.48 20.02
CA ALA A 133 -1.13 -4.10 20.64
C ALA A 133 -0.76 -5.20 21.66
N GLU A 134 0.31 -5.93 21.38
CA GLU A 134 0.84 -6.95 22.31
C GLU A 134 1.53 -6.32 23.55
N ASN A 135 1.80 -5.01 23.52
CA ASN A 135 2.50 -4.27 24.58
C ASN A 135 1.64 -3.13 25.18
N THR A 136 0.31 -3.25 25.16
CA THR A 136 -0.60 -2.25 25.72
C THR A 136 -1.55 -2.87 26.74
N ASP A 137 -1.97 -2.07 27.74
CA ASP A 137 -3.00 -2.44 28.71
C ASP A 137 -4.43 -2.05 28.26
N LEU A 138 -4.59 -1.53 27.04
CA LEU A 138 -5.88 -1.14 26.49
C LEU A 138 -6.76 -2.38 26.23
N ASN A 139 -8.06 -2.22 26.43
CA ASN A 139 -9.03 -3.28 26.18
C ASN A 139 -9.26 -3.47 24.68
N ILE A 140 -8.35 -4.20 24.05
CA ILE A 140 -8.40 -4.56 22.64
C ILE A 140 -8.01 -6.02 22.43
N GLU A 141 -8.57 -6.62 21.37
CA GLU A 141 -8.18 -7.90 20.81
C GLU A 141 -7.77 -7.69 19.35
N VAL A 142 -6.68 -8.33 18.95
CA VAL A 142 -6.16 -8.22 17.59
C VAL A 142 -6.16 -9.58 16.92
N THR A 143 -6.77 -9.66 15.73
CA THR A 143 -6.71 -10.84 14.86
C THR A 143 -6.20 -10.42 13.48
N ARG A 144 -5.64 -11.38 12.74
CA ARG A 144 -4.92 -11.11 11.50
C ARG A 144 -5.32 -12.05 10.37
N ASN A 145 -5.51 -11.49 9.18
CA ASN A 145 -5.77 -12.22 7.94
C ASN A 145 -4.63 -11.95 6.93
N GLU A 146 -3.78 -12.97 6.74
CA GLU A 146 -2.59 -12.89 5.89
C GLU A 146 -2.92 -13.27 4.45
N ASN A 147 -3.46 -12.35 3.67
CA ASN A 147 -3.93 -12.64 2.32
C ASN A 147 -2.83 -13.09 1.34
N MET A 148 -1.57 -12.71 1.54
CA MET A 148 -0.45 -13.08 0.66
C MET A 148 0.08 -14.49 0.90
N ILE A 149 -0.05 -15.01 2.12
CA ILE A 149 0.64 -16.22 2.59
C ILE A 149 -0.35 -17.32 2.89
N ILE A 150 -1.57 -16.99 3.34
CA ILE A 150 -2.59 -17.97 3.75
C ILE A 150 -3.24 -18.59 2.51
N PRO A 151 -3.40 -19.92 2.46
CA PRO A 151 -4.17 -20.60 1.42
C PRO A 151 -5.56 -20.01 1.24
N ARG A 152 -6.11 -20.05 0.03
CA ARG A 152 -7.40 -19.44 -0.31
C ARG A 152 -8.56 -19.91 0.58
N GLU A 153 -8.56 -21.16 0.96
CA GLU A 153 -9.58 -21.79 1.82
C GLU A 153 -9.62 -21.23 3.25
N ARG A 154 -8.62 -20.46 3.65
CA ARG A 154 -8.53 -19.83 4.98
C ARG A 154 -8.86 -18.35 5.00
N ARG A 155 -9.30 -17.79 3.86
CA ARG A 155 -9.62 -16.37 3.79
C ARG A 155 -11.02 -16.11 4.30
N ASP A 156 -11.17 -15.04 5.08
CA ASP A 156 -12.46 -14.67 5.66
C ASP A 156 -13.25 -13.75 4.71
N VAL A 157 -12.53 -12.91 3.96
CA VAL A 157 -13.15 -11.91 3.09
C VAL A 157 -12.52 -11.92 1.69
N PHE A 158 -13.36 -11.65 0.71
CA PHE A 158 -12.90 -11.19 -0.60
C PHE A 158 -12.87 -9.66 -0.67
N ARG A 159 -12.10 -9.13 -1.59
CA ARG A 159 -11.99 -7.70 -1.84
C ARG A 159 -11.65 -7.44 -3.30
N PHE A 160 -12.36 -6.52 -3.94
CA PHE A 160 -11.99 -6.03 -5.26
C PHE A 160 -12.44 -4.57 -5.45
N GLN A 161 -11.73 -3.87 -6.33
CA GLN A 161 -12.04 -2.50 -6.71
C GLN A 161 -12.70 -2.46 -8.06
N LEU A 162 -13.85 -1.78 -8.16
CA LEU A 162 -14.44 -1.31 -9.40
C LEU A 162 -14.08 0.16 -9.56
N GLN A 163 -13.51 0.53 -10.70
CA GLN A 163 -12.98 1.87 -10.89
C GLN A 163 -13.14 2.37 -12.31
N GLY A 164 -13.49 3.63 -12.46
CA GLY A 164 -13.63 4.31 -13.75
C GLY A 164 -14.93 5.09 -13.84
N PRO A 165 -15.15 5.84 -14.93
CA PRO A 165 -16.35 6.67 -15.10
C PRO A 165 -17.66 5.89 -15.02
N ASN A 166 -17.69 4.62 -15.45
CA ASN A 166 -18.89 3.79 -15.43
C ASN A 166 -19.05 2.97 -14.13
N ALA A 167 -18.12 3.10 -13.17
CA ALA A 167 -18.13 2.28 -11.94
C ALA A 167 -19.42 2.48 -11.10
N LEU A 168 -19.88 3.72 -10.97
CA LEU A 168 -21.09 4.01 -10.17
C LEU A 168 -22.34 3.38 -10.80
N ASP A 169 -22.50 3.49 -12.11
CA ASP A 169 -23.68 2.95 -12.78
C ASP A 169 -23.65 1.42 -12.79
N LEU A 170 -22.47 0.82 -12.96
CA LEU A 170 -22.31 -0.63 -12.81
C LEU A 170 -22.69 -1.10 -11.40
N VAL A 171 -22.20 -0.43 -10.35
CA VAL A 171 -22.50 -0.84 -8.96
C VAL A 171 -23.99 -0.66 -8.65
N ARG A 172 -24.63 0.40 -9.16
CA ARG A 172 -26.09 0.57 -9.02
C ARG A 172 -26.88 -0.57 -9.65
N GLU A 173 -26.44 -1.05 -10.80
CA GLU A 173 -27.15 -2.10 -11.53
C GLU A 173 -26.92 -3.51 -10.95
N VAL A 174 -25.77 -3.77 -10.34
CA VAL A 174 -25.52 -5.07 -9.69
C VAL A 174 -26.10 -5.17 -8.28
N ALA A 175 -26.46 -4.05 -7.66
CA ALA A 175 -27.08 -4.02 -6.34
C ALA A 175 -28.54 -4.52 -6.42
N ASP A 176 -28.83 -5.64 -5.75
CA ASP A 176 -30.13 -6.34 -5.88
C ASP A 176 -31.32 -5.46 -5.46
N ASP A 177 -31.19 -4.70 -4.38
CA ASP A 177 -32.24 -3.85 -3.81
C ASP A 177 -31.95 -2.34 -4.01
N GLY A 178 -31.03 -2.02 -4.93
CA GLY A 178 -30.54 -0.67 -5.17
C GLY A 178 -29.35 -0.28 -4.30
N LEU A 179 -28.53 0.63 -4.82
CA LEU A 179 -27.34 1.13 -4.13
C LEU A 179 -27.73 2.29 -3.20
N PRO A 180 -27.44 2.22 -1.88
CA PRO A 180 -27.63 3.36 -0.99
C PRO A 180 -26.71 4.54 -1.38
N GLU A 181 -27.07 5.73 -0.95
CA GLU A 181 -26.15 6.88 -1.09
C GLU A 181 -24.92 6.68 -0.20
N ILE A 182 -23.75 6.54 -0.83
CA ILE A 182 -22.47 6.39 -0.14
C ILE A 182 -21.62 7.63 -0.42
N LYS A 183 -21.27 8.38 0.61
CA LYS A 183 -20.38 9.56 0.49
C LYS A 183 -18.94 9.10 0.26
N PHE A 184 -18.09 9.98 -0.29
CA PHE A 184 -16.66 9.70 -0.46
C PHE A 184 -16.02 9.32 0.88
N PHE A 185 -15.22 8.25 0.89
CA PHE A 185 -14.60 7.62 2.05
C PHE A 185 -15.61 7.16 3.14
N HIS A 186 -16.85 6.84 2.73
CA HIS A 186 -17.83 6.15 3.58
C HIS A 186 -18.11 4.76 3.02
N ILE A 187 -18.56 3.89 3.91
CA ILE A 187 -18.90 2.49 3.64
C ILE A 187 -20.41 2.40 3.52
N GLY A 188 -20.89 1.73 2.48
CA GLY A 188 -22.28 1.32 2.34
C GLY A 188 -22.40 -0.19 2.42
N GLU A 189 -23.56 -0.67 2.87
CA GLU A 189 -23.91 -2.09 2.89
C GLU A 189 -25.12 -2.32 1.98
N PHE A 190 -25.06 -3.33 1.12
CA PHE A 190 -26.11 -3.70 0.17
C PHE A 190 -25.90 -5.15 -0.30
N ASN A 191 -26.83 -5.68 -1.10
CA ASN A 191 -26.75 -7.04 -1.60
C ASN A 191 -26.30 -7.09 -3.07
N ILE A 192 -25.49 -8.08 -3.42
CA ILE A 192 -25.15 -8.47 -4.79
C ILE A 192 -25.31 -9.97 -4.92
N ALA A 193 -26.09 -10.44 -5.89
CA ALA A 193 -26.37 -11.86 -6.13
C ALA A 193 -26.84 -12.59 -4.86
N GLY A 194 -27.69 -11.94 -4.04
CA GLY A 194 -28.23 -12.47 -2.79
C GLY A 194 -27.24 -12.48 -1.61
N HIS A 195 -26.06 -11.92 -1.76
CA HIS A 195 -25.05 -11.87 -0.69
C HIS A 195 -24.86 -10.43 -0.19
N THR A 196 -24.84 -10.25 1.13
CA THR A 196 -24.52 -8.96 1.74
C THR A 196 -23.05 -8.62 1.56
N VAL A 197 -22.79 -7.46 0.97
CA VAL A 197 -21.45 -6.90 0.76
C VAL A 197 -21.36 -5.50 1.35
N ARG A 198 -20.16 -5.06 1.60
CA ARG A 198 -19.84 -3.67 1.94
C ARG A 198 -18.98 -3.06 0.84
N ALA A 199 -19.13 -1.76 0.65
CA ALA A 199 -18.32 -1.02 -0.30
C ALA A 199 -17.85 0.31 0.29
N LEU A 200 -16.54 0.52 0.29
CA LEU A 200 -15.96 1.83 0.55
C LEU A 200 -15.95 2.63 -0.75
N ARG A 201 -16.59 3.80 -0.77
CA ARG A 201 -16.54 4.70 -1.91
C ARG A 201 -15.22 5.46 -1.92
N HIS A 202 -14.29 5.00 -2.71
CA HIS A 202 -13.04 5.72 -3.00
C HIS A 202 -12.53 5.32 -4.39
N GLY A 203 -11.49 6.02 -4.87
CA GLY A 203 -10.91 5.72 -6.17
C GLY A 203 -9.42 5.51 -6.08
N MET A 204 -8.91 4.67 -6.96
CA MET A 204 -7.51 4.53 -7.27
C MET A 204 -7.19 5.26 -8.57
N ALA A 205 -5.91 5.49 -8.90
CA ALA A 205 -5.49 6.16 -10.14
C ALA A 205 -6.25 7.47 -10.45
N GLY A 206 -6.67 8.21 -9.42
CA GLY A 206 -7.40 9.47 -9.56
C GLY A 206 -8.80 9.36 -10.19
N LYS A 207 -9.41 8.16 -10.19
CA LYS A 207 -10.73 7.91 -10.77
C LYS A 207 -11.73 7.47 -9.69
N PRO A 208 -13.04 7.77 -9.86
CA PRO A 208 -14.06 7.32 -8.92
C PRO A 208 -14.19 5.80 -8.94
N GLY A 209 -14.58 5.23 -7.80
CA GLY A 209 -14.76 3.79 -7.70
C GLY A 209 -15.30 3.34 -6.36
N PHE A 210 -15.38 2.03 -6.22
CA PHE A 210 -15.82 1.35 -5.01
C PHE A 210 -14.91 0.16 -4.71
N GLU A 211 -14.42 0.09 -3.49
CA GLU A 211 -13.77 -1.10 -2.98
C GLU A 211 -14.80 -1.97 -2.29
N ILE A 212 -15.20 -3.05 -2.97
CA ILE A 212 -16.26 -3.97 -2.54
C ILE A 212 -15.60 -5.13 -1.81
N TYR A 213 -16.14 -5.49 -0.65
CA TYR A 213 -15.67 -6.63 0.15
C TYR A 213 -16.86 -7.35 0.83
N GLY A 214 -16.67 -8.63 1.10
CA GLY A 214 -17.70 -9.47 1.72
C GLY A 214 -17.16 -10.84 2.11
N PRO A 215 -18.00 -11.73 2.62
CA PRO A 215 -17.61 -13.09 2.99
C PRO A 215 -16.96 -13.83 1.84
N TRP A 216 -15.89 -14.56 2.13
CA TRP A 216 -15.10 -15.26 1.10
C TRP A 216 -15.91 -16.22 0.22
N ASP A 217 -16.89 -16.91 0.79
CA ASP A 217 -17.78 -17.83 0.09
C ASP A 217 -18.69 -17.16 -0.94
N ALA A 218 -18.98 -15.87 -0.78
CA ALA A 218 -19.74 -15.06 -1.75
C ALA A 218 -18.92 -14.62 -2.97
N LEU A 219 -17.59 -14.71 -2.94
CA LEU A 219 -16.68 -14.18 -3.97
C LEU A 219 -17.13 -14.55 -5.39
N GLN A 220 -17.40 -15.85 -5.63
CA GLN A 220 -17.67 -16.34 -6.99
C GLN A 220 -19.00 -15.82 -7.53
N ALA A 221 -20.06 -15.81 -6.71
CA ALA A 221 -21.38 -15.32 -7.09
C ALA A 221 -21.35 -13.81 -7.36
N VAL A 222 -20.78 -13.04 -6.44
CA VAL A 222 -20.66 -11.58 -6.58
C VAL A 222 -19.82 -11.20 -7.80
N ARG A 223 -18.69 -11.87 -7.99
CA ARG A 223 -17.80 -11.62 -9.13
C ARG A 223 -18.46 -11.95 -10.46
N ALA A 224 -19.13 -13.10 -10.56
CA ALA A 224 -19.84 -13.49 -11.78
C ALA A 224 -20.90 -12.46 -12.15
N LYS A 225 -21.68 -11.97 -11.18
CA LYS A 225 -22.69 -10.92 -11.41
C LYS A 225 -22.06 -9.61 -11.89
N VAL A 226 -20.95 -9.20 -11.28
CA VAL A 226 -20.23 -7.98 -11.68
C VAL A 226 -19.64 -8.11 -13.09
N GLU A 227 -19.05 -9.27 -13.45
CA GLU A 227 -18.49 -9.51 -14.78
C GLU A 227 -19.59 -9.58 -15.85
N GLU A 228 -20.72 -10.24 -15.57
CA GLU A 228 -21.86 -10.34 -16.48
C GLU A 228 -22.45 -8.96 -16.81
N VAL A 229 -22.82 -8.21 -15.79
CA VAL A 229 -23.42 -6.88 -15.96
C VAL A 229 -22.37 -5.90 -16.51
N GLY A 230 -21.14 -6.00 -16.02
CA GLY A 230 -20.01 -5.15 -16.40
C GLY A 230 -19.66 -5.18 -17.88
N ALA A 231 -19.96 -6.27 -18.56
CA ALA A 231 -19.75 -6.38 -20.01
C ALA A 231 -20.40 -5.23 -20.80
N ARG A 232 -21.58 -4.80 -20.38
CA ARG A 232 -22.30 -3.67 -21.01
C ARG A 232 -21.69 -2.31 -20.72
N TYR A 233 -20.90 -2.21 -19.66
CA TYR A 233 -20.20 -1.00 -19.25
C TYR A 233 -18.75 -0.95 -19.75
N GLY A 234 -18.33 -1.94 -20.55
CA GLY A 234 -16.96 -2.02 -21.04
C GLY A 234 -15.96 -2.45 -19.96
N LEU A 235 -16.41 -3.28 -19.01
CA LEU A 235 -15.55 -3.80 -17.94
C LEU A 235 -14.31 -4.53 -18.51
N ARG A 236 -13.13 -4.17 -17.99
CA ARG A 236 -11.89 -4.93 -18.14
C ARG A 236 -11.42 -5.40 -16.77
N LYS A 237 -10.81 -6.58 -16.73
CA LYS A 237 -10.08 -7.04 -15.54
C LYS A 237 -8.64 -6.52 -15.61
N ALA A 238 -8.11 -6.01 -14.51
CA ALA A 238 -6.72 -5.60 -14.43
C ALA A 238 -5.85 -6.76 -13.92
N GLY A 239 -4.82 -7.07 -14.68
CA GLY A 239 -3.73 -7.93 -14.24
C GLY A 239 -2.77 -7.17 -13.31
N SER A 240 -1.79 -7.90 -12.75
CA SER A 240 -0.84 -7.31 -11.80
C SER A 240 0.04 -6.22 -12.41
N LEU A 241 0.30 -6.26 -13.72
CA LEU A 241 1.08 -5.22 -14.41
C LEU A 241 0.31 -3.91 -14.50
N ALA A 242 -0.97 -3.93 -14.89
CA ALA A 242 -1.81 -2.74 -14.90
C ALA A 242 -2.01 -2.21 -13.48
N TYR A 243 -2.32 -3.09 -12.52
CA TYR A 243 -2.50 -2.71 -11.12
C TYR A 243 -1.29 -1.94 -10.56
N ALA A 244 -0.08 -2.37 -10.90
CA ALA A 244 1.16 -1.73 -10.43
C ALA A 244 1.29 -0.27 -10.87
N THR A 245 0.58 0.18 -11.93
CA THR A 245 0.61 1.56 -12.42
C THR A 245 -0.35 2.51 -11.71
N THR A 246 -1.26 2.00 -10.87
CA THR A 246 -2.29 2.83 -10.21
C THR A 246 -1.69 3.91 -9.30
N GLY A 247 -0.59 3.60 -8.62
CA GLY A 247 0.15 4.55 -7.79
C GLY A 247 0.70 5.73 -8.61
N GLN A 248 1.32 5.44 -9.75
CA GLN A 248 1.87 6.47 -10.64
C GLN A 248 0.77 7.39 -11.19
N GLU A 249 -0.35 6.82 -11.61
CA GLU A 249 -1.52 7.57 -12.10
C GLU A 249 -2.09 8.56 -11.08
N SER A 250 -2.12 8.16 -9.81
CA SER A 250 -2.62 9.01 -8.71
C SER A 250 -1.53 9.90 -8.11
N GLY A 251 -0.27 9.72 -8.50
CA GLY A 251 0.87 10.32 -7.83
C GLY A 251 1.08 9.83 -6.40
N TRP A 252 0.55 8.65 -6.08
CA TRP A 252 0.76 8.01 -4.78
C TRP A 252 2.03 7.16 -4.80
N MET A 253 2.87 7.33 -3.79
CA MET A 253 4.07 6.53 -3.61
C MET A 253 3.73 5.27 -2.81
N ALA A 254 3.54 4.18 -3.52
CA ALA A 254 3.00 2.95 -2.96
C ALA A 254 3.92 2.22 -1.97
N ARG A 255 5.22 2.43 -2.03
CA ARG A 255 6.21 1.65 -1.28
C ARG A 255 7.44 2.48 -0.92
N PRO A 256 7.32 3.48 -0.03
CA PRO A 256 8.48 4.08 0.59
C PRO A 256 9.13 3.07 1.55
N LEU A 257 10.45 3.16 1.73
CA LEU A 257 11.15 2.32 2.70
C LEU A 257 10.67 2.66 4.12
N PRO A 258 10.16 1.69 4.90
CA PRO A 258 9.65 1.97 6.25
C PRO A 258 10.76 2.40 7.20
N ALA A 259 10.49 3.38 8.06
CA ALA A 259 11.44 3.91 9.03
C ALA A 259 11.56 3.04 10.28
N ILE A 260 11.79 1.75 10.11
CA ILE A 260 11.88 0.77 11.21
C ILE A 260 13.30 0.22 11.40
N TYR A 261 14.16 0.42 10.39
CA TYR A 261 15.45 -0.28 10.32
C TYR A 261 16.55 0.34 11.19
N THR A 262 16.35 1.56 11.69
CA THR A 262 17.33 2.30 12.47
C THR A 262 16.77 2.82 13.79
N GLY A 263 17.65 3.38 14.62
CA GLY A 263 17.28 3.96 15.91
C GLY A 263 17.07 2.92 17.01
N ASP A 264 17.46 3.30 18.24
CA ASP A 264 17.26 2.44 19.43
C ASP A 264 15.78 2.32 19.80
N HIS A 265 14.97 3.34 19.50
CA HIS A 265 13.52 3.34 19.71
C HIS A 265 12.81 2.22 18.93
N ASN A 266 13.30 1.84 17.75
CA ASN A 266 12.74 0.75 16.94
C ASN A 266 13.38 -0.62 17.23
N LYS A 267 14.35 -0.72 18.15
CA LYS A 267 15.09 -1.97 18.38
C LYS A 267 14.19 -3.09 18.88
N SER A 268 13.33 -2.83 19.86
CA SER A 268 12.38 -3.83 20.38
C SER A 268 11.42 -4.34 19.30
N PHE A 269 10.97 -3.49 18.40
CA PHE A 269 10.18 -3.89 17.24
C PHE A 269 10.99 -4.79 16.29
N ARG A 270 12.25 -4.46 16.00
CA ARG A 270 13.12 -5.31 15.16
C ARG A 270 13.45 -6.65 15.83
N GLU A 271 13.56 -6.69 17.16
CA GLU A 271 13.74 -7.94 17.93
C GLU A 271 12.49 -8.80 17.98
N TRP A 272 11.30 -8.19 17.86
CA TRP A 272 10.01 -8.88 17.75
C TRP A 272 9.77 -9.45 16.35
N LEU A 273 10.19 -8.77 15.27
CA LEU A 273 10.00 -9.19 13.89
C LEU A 273 10.85 -10.43 13.55
N PRO A 274 10.26 -11.52 13.01
CA PRO A 274 11.05 -12.63 12.48
C PRO A 274 11.98 -12.20 11.34
N ALA A 275 13.18 -12.79 11.28
CA ALA A 275 14.14 -12.54 10.19
C ALA A 275 13.60 -12.87 8.78
N LYS A 276 12.51 -13.64 8.69
CA LYS A 276 11.81 -14.00 7.45
C LYS A 276 10.50 -13.20 7.25
N SER A 277 10.26 -12.16 8.05
CA SER A 277 9.14 -11.24 7.83
C SER A 277 9.25 -10.55 6.47
N PHE A 278 8.20 -9.82 6.08
CA PHE A 278 8.25 -8.98 4.88
C PHE A 278 9.45 -8.02 4.93
N GLU A 279 9.66 -7.36 6.05
CA GLU A 279 10.75 -6.40 6.27
C GLU A 279 12.12 -7.09 6.31
N GLY A 280 12.18 -8.28 6.89
CA GLY A 280 13.41 -9.07 6.94
C GLY A 280 13.83 -9.63 5.58
N ASN A 281 12.90 -9.86 4.67
CA ASN A 281 13.17 -10.32 3.30
C ASN A 281 13.28 -9.18 2.29
N ALA A 282 12.92 -7.97 2.66
CA ALA A 282 12.96 -6.82 1.78
C ALA A 282 14.32 -6.57 1.14
N SER A 283 14.31 -6.00 -0.05
CA SER A 283 15.51 -5.59 -0.77
C SER A 283 15.42 -4.12 -1.17
N ILE A 284 16.58 -3.45 -1.24
CA ILE A 284 16.70 -2.12 -1.81
C ILE A 284 17.49 -2.20 -3.12
N GLY A 285 16.95 -1.59 -4.17
CA GLY A 285 17.58 -1.53 -5.49
C GLY A 285 17.66 -0.11 -6.02
N GLY A 286 18.26 0.05 -7.21
CA GLY A 286 18.39 1.34 -7.88
C GLY A 286 19.75 1.99 -7.74
N SER A 287 19.88 3.18 -8.34
CA SER A 287 21.14 3.93 -8.44
C SER A 287 21.46 4.78 -7.19
N LEU A 288 20.50 4.91 -6.26
CA LEU A 288 20.73 5.64 -5.01
C LEU A 288 21.67 4.84 -4.10
N VAL A 289 22.90 5.32 -3.92
CA VAL A 289 23.87 4.77 -2.99
C VAL A 289 23.88 5.64 -1.74
N VAL A 290 23.65 5.00 -0.58
CA VAL A 290 23.68 5.64 0.73
C VAL A 290 24.52 4.82 1.70
N ASN A 291 25.13 5.49 2.66
CA ASN A 291 25.82 4.84 3.77
C ASN A 291 24.89 4.66 4.97
N ASP A 292 23.99 5.57 5.17
CA ASP A 292 22.92 5.51 6.17
C ASP A 292 21.56 5.37 5.47
N VAL A 293 20.86 4.32 5.83
CA VAL A 293 19.54 4.02 5.24
C VAL A 293 18.48 5.10 5.55
N SER A 294 18.68 5.88 6.61
CA SER A 294 17.78 7.00 6.95
C SER A 294 17.71 8.09 5.86
N GLU A 295 18.72 8.18 4.99
CA GLU A 295 18.69 9.06 3.82
C GLU A 295 17.59 8.70 2.80
N VAL A 296 17.09 7.46 2.86
CA VAL A 296 16.01 6.96 1.99
C VAL A 296 14.63 7.17 2.61
N PHE A 297 14.56 7.34 3.92
CA PHE A 297 13.28 7.54 4.60
C PHE A 297 12.56 8.79 4.13
N VAL A 298 11.26 8.73 4.16
CA VAL A 298 10.38 9.84 3.81
C VAL A 298 9.47 10.20 4.98
N GLU A 299 9.03 11.43 5.02
CA GLU A 299 8.06 11.91 6.00
C GLU A 299 6.68 12.13 5.36
N PRO A 300 5.60 12.16 6.15
CA PRO A 300 4.24 12.36 5.64
C PRO A 300 4.09 13.60 4.75
N TYR A 301 4.83 14.69 5.03
CA TYR A 301 4.79 15.92 4.22
C TYR A 301 5.28 15.69 2.79
N GLU A 302 6.34 14.92 2.62
CA GLU A 302 6.93 14.58 1.32
C GLU A 302 5.98 13.74 0.46
N LEU A 303 5.07 12.97 1.09
CA LEU A 303 4.05 12.19 0.42
C LEU A 303 2.75 12.95 0.15
N SER A 304 2.73 14.25 0.39
CA SER A 304 1.56 15.12 0.27
C SER A 304 0.47 14.88 1.35
N TYR A 305 0.81 14.23 2.46
CA TYR A 305 -0.09 14.02 3.59
C TYR A 305 -0.11 15.20 4.58
N GLY A 306 0.62 16.28 4.33
CA GLY A 306 0.74 17.42 5.24
C GLY A 306 -0.59 18.05 5.67
N LYS A 307 -1.61 18.03 4.79
CA LYS A 307 -2.97 18.49 5.13
C LYS A 307 -3.74 17.50 6.01
N MET A 308 -3.27 16.27 6.10
CA MET A 308 -3.90 15.21 6.91
C MET A 308 -3.28 15.12 8.30
N VAL A 309 -2.00 15.50 8.44
CA VAL A 309 -1.30 15.53 9.75
C VAL A 309 -2.03 16.51 10.66
N ASN A 310 -2.39 16.02 11.85
CA ASN A 310 -3.16 16.78 12.83
C ASN A 310 -2.50 16.65 14.19
N PHE A 311 -2.26 17.79 14.84
CA PHE A 311 -1.56 17.89 16.12
C PHE A 311 -2.50 18.07 17.33
N ASP A 312 -3.82 17.96 17.14
CA ASP A 312 -4.82 18.13 18.20
C ASP A 312 -4.93 16.91 19.13
N HIS A 313 -4.15 15.86 18.89
CA HIS A 313 -4.02 14.67 19.72
C HIS A 313 -2.56 14.22 19.81
N ASP A 314 -2.24 13.40 20.80
CA ASP A 314 -0.93 12.82 20.96
C ASP A 314 -0.80 11.55 20.12
N PHE A 315 0.33 11.42 19.43
CA PHE A 315 0.69 10.24 18.64
C PHE A 315 2.21 10.09 18.54
N VAL A 316 2.66 8.89 18.26
CA VAL A 316 4.09 8.58 18.06
C VAL A 316 4.68 9.43 16.92
N GLY A 317 5.75 10.17 17.22
CA GLY A 317 6.42 11.06 16.26
C GLY A 317 5.83 12.46 16.14
N ARG A 318 4.84 12.83 16.96
CA ARG A 318 4.14 14.14 16.93
C ARG A 318 5.09 15.33 16.97
N ASP A 319 5.97 15.36 17.96
CA ASP A 319 6.88 16.52 18.17
C ASP A 319 7.94 16.61 17.07
N ALA A 320 8.45 15.47 16.62
CA ALA A 320 9.37 15.40 15.50
C ALA A 320 8.74 15.90 14.19
N LEU A 321 7.50 15.49 13.90
CA LEU A 321 6.75 16.00 12.74
C LEU A 321 6.45 17.48 12.84
N MET A 322 6.12 17.98 14.02
CA MET A 322 5.88 19.41 14.24
C MET A 322 7.14 20.24 13.94
N ALA A 323 8.31 19.76 14.38
CA ALA A 323 9.60 20.42 14.12
C ALA A 323 10.00 20.41 12.63
N ARG A 324 9.58 19.40 11.86
CA ARG A 324 9.95 19.22 10.45
C ARG A 324 9.04 19.94 9.44
N LYS A 325 7.90 20.42 9.86
CA LYS A 325 6.82 20.97 8.99
C LYS A 325 7.28 21.95 7.89
N THR A 326 8.39 22.65 8.10
CA THR A 326 8.87 23.72 7.20
C THR A 326 9.97 23.30 6.24
N ASN A 327 10.54 22.10 6.35
CA ASN A 327 11.76 21.69 5.63
C ASN A 327 11.59 20.43 4.77
N ALA A 328 10.36 19.97 4.54
CA ALA A 328 10.11 18.78 3.75
C ALA A 328 10.47 18.94 2.27
N ARG A 329 11.03 17.89 1.67
CA ARG A 329 11.19 17.79 0.21
C ARG A 329 9.80 17.82 -0.45
N THR A 330 9.75 18.27 -1.69
CA THR A 330 8.49 18.32 -2.45
C THR A 330 8.41 17.16 -3.42
N LYS A 331 7.28 16.45 -3.42
CA LYS A 331 6.99 15.43 -4.41
C LYS A 331 6.70 16.07 -5.76
N VAL A 332 7.39 15.60 -6.81
CA VAL A 332 7.24 16.07 -8.19
C VAL A 332 7.06 14.87 -9.11
N THR A 333 6.45 15.11 -10.27
CA THR A 333 6.42 14.15 -11.37
C THR A 333 7.61 14.40 -12.28
N LEU A 334 8.34 13.33 -12.63
CA LEU A 334 9.42 13.38 -13.60
C LEU A 334 8.86 13.06 -14.99
N GLU A 335 9.04 13.96 -15.92
CA GLU A 335 8.77 13.73 -17.34
C GLU A 335 10.07 13.29 -18.01
N LEU A 336 10.04 12.11 -18.64
CA LEU A 336 11.21 11.58 -19.34
C LEU A 336 11.31 12.20 -20.73
N ASN A 337 12.51 12.67 -21.10
CA ASN A 337 12.79 13.14 -22.46
C ASN A 337 12.67 11.99 -23.46
N SER A 338 11.85 12.13 -24.48
CA SER A 338 11.54 11.08 -25.47
C SER A 338 12.76 10.60 -26.24
N ASP A 339 13.68 11.49 -26.62
CA ASP A 339 14.89 11.14 -27.36
C ASP A 339 15.87 10.34 -26.49
N ASP A 340 15.97 10.71 -25.20
CA ASP A 340 16.78 9.97 -24.24
C ASP A 340 16.20 8.57 -23.98
N VAL A 341 14.89 8.44 -23.83
CA VAL A 341 14.21 7.14 -23.70
C VAL A 341 14.51 6.28 -24.92
N PHE A 342 14.32 6.81 -26.12
CA PHE A 342 14.61 6.10 -27.37
C PHE A 342 16.07 5.65 -27.45
N ARG A 343 17.01 6.54 -27.13
CA ARG A 343 18.44 6.24 -27.09
C ARG A 343 18.76 5.11 -26.09
N VAL A 344 18.24 5.20 -24.87
CA VAL A 344 18.45 4.16 -23.83
C VAL A 344 17.89 2.81 -24.27
N MET A 345 16.67 2.77 -24.81
CA MET A 345 16.06 1.54 -25.30
C MET A 345 16.84 0.92 -26.48
N LYS A 346 17.25 1.73 -27.46
CA LYS A 346 18.09 1.30 -28.58
C LYS A 346 19.42 0.72 -28.08
N ASP A 347 20.12 1.46 -27.23
CA ASP A 347 21.45 1.08 -26.72
C ASP A 347 21.41 -0.17 -25.84
N SER A 348 20.28 -0.42 -25.13
CA SER A 348 20.10 -1.60 -24.32
C SER A 348 20.01 -2.89 -25.16
N ILE A 349 19.51 -2.80 -26.40
CA ILE A 349 19.28 -3.95 -27.28
C ILE A 349 20.39 -4.09 -28.33
N ILE A 350 20.71 -3.00 -29.05
CA ILE A 350 21.50 -3.04 -30.30
C ILE A 350 22.97 -2.75 -30.07
N LYS A 351 23.34 -1.91 -29.12
CA LYS A 351 24.73 -1.51 -28.88
C LYS A 351 25.59 -2.68 -28.42
N LYS A 352 26.77 -2.81 -28.99
CA LYS A 352 27.66 -3.93 -28.65
C LYS A 352 28.18 -3.84 -27.23
N ARG A 353 28.83 -2.73 -26.81
CA ARG A 353 29.30 -2.46 -25.43
C ARG A 353 29.81 -1.02 -25.29
N PRO A 354 29.73 -0.36 -24.11
CA PRO A 354 28.87 -0.76 -22.99
C PRO A 354 27.39 -0.56 -23.34
N ARG A 355 26.54 -1.43 -22.82
CA ARG A 355 25.09 -1.31 -23.00
C ARG A 355 24.47 -0.51 -21.86
N THR A 356 23.42 0.24 -22.15
CA THR A 356 22.56 0.82 -21.12
C THR A 356 21.69 -0.29 -20.49
N LYS A 357 21.29 -0.11 -19.24
CA LYS A 357 20.22 -0.90 -18.63
C LYS A 357 18.92 -0.60 -19.36
N PHE A 358 18.12 -1.61 -19.66
CA PHE A 358 16.82 -1.42 -20.28
C PHE A 358 15.82 -0.77 -19.28
N ILE A 359 14.84 -0.05 -19.82
CA ILE A 359 13.73 0.51 -19.07
C ILE A 359 12.69 -0.58 -18.86
N SER A 360 12.43 -0.97 -17.61
CA SER A 360 11.35 -1.90 -17.28
C SER A 360 10.00 -1.21 -17.36
N LEU A 361 9.05 -1.81 -18.09
CA LEU A 361 7.68 -1.32 -18.21
C LEU A 361 6.71 -2.43 -17.76
N PRO A 362 5.60 -2.06 -17.10
CA PRO A 362 5.15 -0.71 -16.76
C PRO A 362 5.90 -0.07 -15.60
N ILE A 363 6.55 -0.84 -14.74
CA ILE A 363 7.40 -0.40 -13.63
C ILE A 363 8.63 -1.28 -13.50
N ALA A 364 9.66 -0.82 -12.82
CA ALA A 364 10.82 -1.65 -12.51
C ALA A 364 10.48 -2.75 -11.49
N HIS A 365 11.02 -3.98 -11.72
CA HIS A 365 10.74 -5.17 -10.91
C HIS A 365 12.02 -5.86 -10.44
N TYR A 366 12.99 -5.11 -9.92
CA TYR A 366 14.27 -5.67 -9.51
C TYR A 366 14.54 -5.61 -7.99
N ALA A 367 13.70 -4.93 -7.22
CA ALA A 367 13.80 -4.85 -5.76
C ALA A 367 12.43 -4.60 -5.12
N THR A 368 12.29 -4.87 -3.83
CA THR A 368 11.10 -4.52 -3.05
C THR A 368 10.94 -3.00 -2.98
N PHE A 369 12.03 -2.30 -2.68
CA PHE A 369 12.11 -0.85 -2.62
C PHE A 369 13.10 -0.36 -3.68
N GLN A 370 12.60 0.39 -4.64
CA GLN A 370 13.40 0.91 -5.75
C GLN A 370 13.70 2.38 -5.47
N CYS A 371 14.99 2.71 -5.38
CA CYS A 371 15.44 4.05 -5.05
C CYS A 371 16.50 4.48 -6.04
N ASP A 372 16.19 5.48 -6.86
CA ASP A 372 17.13 6.03 -7.83
C ASP A 372 17.50 7.48 -7.47
N SER A 373 18.76 7.85 -7.73
CA SER A 373 19.25 9.21 -7.55
C SER A 373 18.73 10.12 -8.66
N ILE A 374 18.20 11.27 -8.30
CA ILE A 374 17.89 12.35 -9.23
C ILE A 374 19.06 13.33 -9.20
N MET A 375 19.71 13.49 -10.35
CA MET A 375 20.94 14.28 -10.50
C MET A 375 20.68 15.54 -11.32
N LEU A 376 21.25 16.68 -10.88
CA LEU A 376 21.28 17.91 -11.65
C LEU A 376 22.72 18.47 -11.59
N ASN A 377 23.36 18.67 -12.75
CA ASN A 377 24.73 19.20 -12.86
C ASN A 377 25.75 18.44 -11.97
N GLY A 378 25.60 17.11 -11.89
CA GLY A 378 26.48 16.24 -11.09
C GLY A 378 26.14 16.16 -9.60
N ASN A 379 25.19 16.95 -9.11
CA ASN A 379 24.75 16.90 -7.70
C ASN A 379 23.43 16.14 -7.54
N ARG A 380 23.31 15.36 -6.48
CA ARG A 380 22.06 14.72 -6.11
C ARG A 380 21.09 15.79 -5.56
N ILE A 381 19.94 15.96 -6.18
CA ILE A 381 18.90 16.91 -5.79
C ILE A 381 17.63 16.21 -5.27
N GLY A 382 17.53 14.92 -5.41
CA GLY A 382 16.37 14.14 -4.97
C GLY A 382 16.54 12.65 -5.17
N GLN A 383 15.45 11.96 -4.98
CA GLN A 383 15.35 10.51 -5.17
C GLN A 383 14.02 10.13 -5.82
N SER A 384 14.02 9.06 -6.60
CA SER A 384 12.82 8.44 -7.16
C SER A 384 12.60 7.09 -6.48
N HIS A 385 11.35 6.76 -6.19
CA HIS A 385 10.96 5.49 -5.56
C HIS A 385 10.23 4.55 -6.53
N MET A 386 10.24 4.86 -7.81
CA MET A 386 9.65 4.02 -8.87
C MET A 386 10.37 4.18 -10.19
#